data_f032dd7305e5686d646708dd87687173
#
_entry.id   f032dd7305e5686d646708dd87687173
#
_cell.length_a   1.000
_cell.length_b   1.000
_cell.length_c   1.000
_cell.angle_alpha   90.00
_cell.angle_beta   90.00
_cell.angle_gamma   90.00
#
_symmetry.space_group_name_H-M   'P 1'
#
loop_
_entity.id
_entity.type
_entity.pdbx_description
1 polymer ?
#
loop_
_entity_poly.entity_id
_entity_poly.type
_entity_poly.pdbx_seq_one_letter_code
_entity_poly.pdbx_strand_id
1 'polypeptide(L)'
;DVIVMSQSCDLAPGREKVPEVLLCGLWTFDELQGVKHFQTAQGKEDARRGNMPGFHLISACDERGFESDIRVIDFRRVYTAPVEYLRKRAIDAGPRLRLLPPCREHLSQAFARFFMRVGLPVDIPPFK
;
A
#
# COMPACT_ATOMS: atom_id res chain seq x y z
N ASP A 1 11.36 0.56 -0.46
CA ASP A 1 10.52 -0.48 -1.06
C ASP A 1 9.14 0.06 -1.39
N VAL A 2 8.37 -0.67 -2.23
CA VAL A 2 6.99 -0.29 -2.60
C VAL A 2 6.08 -1.51 -2.58
N ILE A 3 4.79 -1.25 -2.36
CA ILE A 3 3.73 -2.26 -2.51
C ILE A 3 2.78 -1.86 -3.64
N VAL A 4 2.38 -2.84 -4.45
CA VAL A 4 1.39 -2.65 -5.52
C VAL A 4 -0.01 -2.64 -4.92
N MET A 5 -0.75 -1.56 -5.18
CA MET A 5 -2.13 -1.35 -4.71
C MET A 5 -3.18 -1.67 -5.78
N SER A 6 -2.82 -1.59 -7.07
CA SER A 6 -3.70 -1.99 -8.16
C SER A 6 -4.06 -3.47 -8.08
N GLN A 7 -5.29 -3.80 -8.45
CA GLN A 7 -5.78 -5.17 -8.40
C GLN A 7 -5.08 -6.05 -9.46
N SER A 8 -4.76 -7.27 -9.10
CA SER A 8 -4.05 -8.20 -10.00
C SER A 8 -4.85 -8.54 -11.27
N CYS A 9 -6.18 -8.51 -11.22
CA CYS A 9 -7.04 -8.72 -12.38
C CYS A 9 -6.94 -7.59 -13.42
N ASP A 10 -6.54 -6.37 -12.99
CA ASP A 10 -6.37 -5.22 -13.88
C ASP A 10 -4.97 -5.18 -14.51
N LEU A 11 -4.06 -6.02 -14.00
CA LEU A 11 -2.67 -6.13 -14.44
C LEU A 11 -2.38 -7.45 -15.18
N ALA A 12 -3.40 -8.24 -15.49
CA ALA A 12 -3.23 -9.53 -16.15
C ALA A 12 -2.57 -9.35 -17.53
N PRO A 13 -1.49 -10.11 -17.85
CA PRO A 13 -0.78 -9.96 -19.11
C PRO A 13 -1.69 -10.12 -20.32
N GLY A 14 -1.63 -9.14 -21.25
CA GLY A 14 -2.45 -9.09 -22.47
C GLY A 14 -3.93 -8.74 -22.24
N ARG A 15 -4.31 -8.39 -21.01
CA ARG A 15 -5.67 -7.96 -20.63
C ARG A 15 -5.64 -6.79 -19.68
N GLU A 16 -4.59 -5.99 -19.72
CA GLU A 16 -4.42 -4.84 -18.86
C GLU A 16 -5.55 -3.84 -19.07
N LYS A 17 -6.18 -3.44 -17.97
CA LYS A 17 -7.25 -2.45 -17.97
C LYS A 17 -6.73 -1.04 -17.64
N VAL A 18 -5.50 -0.96 -17.12
CA VAL A 18 -4.90 0.30 -16.69
C VAL A 18 -3.49 0.43 -17.25
N PRO A 19 -3.09 1.61 -17.74
CA PRO A 19 -1.75 1.83 -18.27
C PRO A 19 -0.71 2.01 -17.15
N GLU A 20 -1.15 2.41 -15.96
CA GLU A 20 -0.32 2.68 -14.81
C GLU A 20 -0.75 1.87 -13.59
N VAL A 21 0.22 1.52 -12.79
CA VAL A 21 0.06 0.77 -11.53
C VAL A 21 0.16 1.72 -10.36
N LEU A 22 -0.79 1.62 -9.45
CA LEU A 22 -0.80 2.37 -8.20
C LEU A 22 0.12 1.69 -7.18
N LEU A 23 0.98 2.47 -6.55
CA LEU A 23 2.00 2.05 -5.61
C LEU A 23 1.91 2.86 -4.32
N CYS A 24 2.19 2.22 -3.18
CA CYS A 24 2.49 2.91 -1.93
C CYS A 24 3.91 2.58 -1.47
N GLY A 25 4.56 3.52 -0.79
CA GLY A 25 5.85 3.29 -0.17
C GLY A 25 5.76 2.34 1.02
N LEU A 26 6.75 1.48 1.14
CA LEU A 26 6.99 0.59 2.28
C LEU A 26 8.20 1.11 3.07
N TRP A 27 8.00 1.30 4.36
CA TRP A 27 8.97 1.92 5.27
C TRP A 27 9.22 1.05 6.49
N THR A 28 10.39 1.16 7.10
CA THR A 28 10.64 0.71 8.46
C THR A 28 10.21 1.80 9.45
N PHE A 29 10.08 1.46 10.73
CA PHE A 29 9.86 2.48 11.77
C PHE A 29 11.01 3.48 11.85
N ASP A 30 12.24 3.04 11.60
CA ASP A 30 13.43 3.90 11.63
C ASP A 30 13.45 4.90 10.49
N GLU A 31 12.97 4.53 9.30
CA GLU A 31 12.81 5.45 8.17
C GLU A 31 11.69 6.48 8.39
N LEU A 32 10.78 6.23 9.34
CA LEU A 32 9.67 7.11 9.71
C LEU A 32 9.92 7.92 10.99
N GLN A 33 11.16 8.19 11.34
CA GLN A 33 11.53 8.95 12.54
C GLN A 33 10.84 10.33 12.65
N GLY A 34 10.49 10.96 11.51
CA GLY A 34 9.73 12.20 11.47
C GLY A 34 8.26 12.07 11.91
N VAL A 35 7.75 10.85 12.06
CA VAL A 35 6.38 10.58 12.51
C VAL A 35 6.39 10.34 14.02
N LYS A 36 6.12 11.38 14.80
CA LYS A 36 6.20 11.37 16.28
C LYS A 36 5.48 10.18 16.93
N HIS A 37 4.33 9.76 16.38
CA HIS A 37 3.57 8.63 16.91
C HIS A 37 4.37 7.32 16.90
N PHE A 38 5.21 7.09 15.90
CA PHE A 38 6.01 5.86 15.81
C PHE A 38 7.24 5.84 16.73
N GLN A 39 7.49 6.94 17.45
CA GLN A 39 8.54 6.99 18.47
C GLN A 39 8.10 6.41 19.82
N THR A 40 6.82 6.09 19.98
CA THR A 40 6.25 5.55 21.21
C THR A 40 5.65 4.16 21.00
N ALA A 41 5.71 3.31 22.04
CA ALA A 41 5.08 2.00 22.02
C ALA A 41 3.56 2.12 21.81
N GLN A 42 2.92 3.12 22.41
CA GLN A 42 1.49 3.36 22.25
C GLN A 42 1.12 3.72 20.81
N GLY A 43 1.89 4.60 20.16
CA GLY A 43 1.63 4.97 18.77
C GLY A 43 1.82 3.80 17.79
N LYS A 44 2.81 2.93 18.02
CA LYS A 44 2.98 1.69 17.26
C LYS A 44 1.79 0.75 17.45
N GLU A 45 1.29 0.63 18.68
CA GLU A 45 0.10 -0.18 18.98
C GLU A 45 -1.18 0.40 18.36
N ASP A 46 -1.34 1.71 18.34
CA ASP A 46 -2.48 2.37 17.69
C ASP A 46 -2.47 2.12 16.16
N ALA A 47 -1.29 2.17 15.55
CA ALA A 47 -1.15 1.80 14.14
C ALA A 47 -1.49 0.32 13.91
N ARG A 48 -1.05 -0.58 14.79
CA ARG A 48 -1.34 -2.01 14.72
C ARG A 48 -2.85 -2.28 14.81
N ARG A 49 -3.57 -1.53 15.63
CA ARG A 49 -5.04 -1.63 15.79
C ARG A 49 -5.82 -0.93 14.67
N GLY A 50 -5.16 -0.25 13.72
CA GLY A 50 -5.81 0.50 12.66
C GLY A 50 -6.38 1.85 13.10
N ASN A 51 -6.01 2.35 14.28
CA ASN A 51 -6.41 3.67 14.80
C ASN A 51 -5.68 4.83 14.12
N MET A 52 -4.73 4.53 13.22
CA MET A 52 -4.01 5.52 12.41
C MET A 52 -4.35 5.33 10.92
N PRO A 53 -5.46 5.90 10.44
CA PRO A 53 -6.00 5.57 9.09
C PRO A 53 -5.06 5.87 7.92
N GLY A 54 -4.06 6.77 8.09
CA GLY A 54 -3.06 7.06 7.07
C GLY A 54 -1.95 6.00 6.93
N PHE A 55 -1.94 5.00 7.81
CA PHE A 55 -0.91 3.98 7.88
C PHE A 55 -1.49 2.58 7.98
N HIS A 56 -0.75 1.63 7.44
CA HIS A 56 -1.08 0.20 7.59
C HIS A 56 0.20 -0.58 7.87
N LEU A 57 0.14 -1.53 8.82
CA LEU A 57 1.29 -2.35 9.17
C LEU A 57 1.23 -3.68 8.43
N ILE A 58 2.38 -4.11 7.93
CA ILE A 58 2.62 -5.47 7.44
C ILE A 58 3.51 -6.18 8.46
N SER A 59 3.16 -7.41 8.80
CA SER A 59 3.92 -8.25 9.71
C SER A 59 5.37 -8.46 9.21
N ALA A 60 6.26 -8.75 10.15
CA ALA A 60 7.59 -9.25 9.83
C ALA A 60 7.49 -10.51 8.94
N CYS A 61 8.49 -10.70 8.10
CA CYS A 61 8.63 -11.85 7.23
C CYS A 61 9.90 -12.61 7.62
N ASP A 62 9.79 -13.92 7.80
CA ASP A 62 10.89 -14.84 8.09
C ASP A 62 11.20 -15.79 6.91
N GLU A 63 10.57 -15.54 5.75
CA GLU A 63 10.84 -16.29 4.53
C GLU A 63 12.29 -16.12 4.09
N ARG A 64 12.99 -17.24 3.84
CA ARG A 64 14.41 -17.26 3.49
C ARG A 64 14.71 -16.39 2.25
N GLY A 65 15.58 -15.40 2.45
CA GLY A 65 15.99 -14.44 1.42
C GLY A 65 15.05 -13.22 1.29
N PHE A 66 14.02 -13.15 2.17
CA PHE A 66 13.07 -12.03 2.23
C PHE A 66 12.80 -11.58 3.67
N GLU A 67 13.70 -11.96 4.57
CA GLU A 67 13.56 -11.62 5.99
C GLU A 67 13.42 -10.10 6.16
N SER A 68 12.44 -9.71 6.89
CA SER A 68 12.19 -8.29 7.18
C SER A 68 11.43 -8.09 8.47
N ASP A 69 11.74 -7.00 9.16
CA ASP A 69 10.93 -6.52 10.27
C ASP A 69 9.58 -5.99 9.80
N ILE A 70 8.74 -5.61 10.77
CA ILE A 70 7.45 -4.96 10.51
C ILE A 70 7.66 -3.77 9.57
N ARG A 71 6.86 -3.71 8.52
CA ARG A 71 6.86 -2.61 7.54
C ARG A 71 5.60 -1.77 7.68
N VAL A 72 5.75 -0.50 7.38
CA VAL A 72 4.69 0.50 7.44
C VAL A 72 4.38 1.00 6.04
N ILE A 73 3.12 0.93 5.64
CA ILE A 73 2.62 1.57 4.42
C ILE A 73 2.08 2.95 4.79
N ASP A 74 2.53 3.99 4.10
CA ASP A 74 2.01 5.35 4.24
C ASP A 74 1.08 5.68 3.06
N PHE A 75 -0.23 5.66 3.29
CA PHE A 75 -1.25 5.96 2.27
C PHE A 75 -1.24 7.41 1.79
N ARG A 76 -0.52 8.29 2.45
CA ARG A 76 -0.33 9.68 2.00
C ARG A 76 0.75 9.80 0.92
N ARG A 77 1.54 8.74 0.71
CA ARG A 77 2.62 8.66 -0.28
C ARG A 77 2.28 7.64 -1.34
N VAL A 78 1.45 8.09 -2.27
CA VAL A 78 0.98 7.29 -3.39
C VAL A 78 1.76 7.69 -4.64
N TYR A 79 2.17 6.70 -5.39
CA TYR A 79 2.91 6.86 -6.65
C TYR A 79 2.22 6.07 -7.77
N THR A 80 2.49 6.44 -9.01
CA THR A 80 2.14 5.61 -10.17
C THR A 80 3.40 5.28 -10.96
N ALA A 81 3.35 4.15 -11.64
CA ALA A 81 4.37 3.76 -12.59
C ALA A 81 3.75 2.99 -13.77
N PRO A 82 4.26 3.17 -15.00
CA PRO A 82 3.79 2.41 -16.15
C PRO A 82 3.90 0.89 -15.92
N VAL A 83 2.87 0.14 -16.34
CA VAL A 83 2.84 -1.33 -16.22
C VAL A 83 4.10 -1.97 -16.84
N GLU A 84 4.49 -1.51 -18.02
CA GLU A 84 5.66 -2.03 -18.73
C GLU A 84 6.97 -1.80 -17.97
N TYR A 85 7.11 -0.63 -17.34
CA TYR A 85 8.28 -0.35 -16.49
C TYR A 85 8.36 -1.33 -15.32
N LEU A 86 7.23 -1.57 -14.64
CA LEU A 86 7.19 -2.48 -13.50
C LEU A 86 7.40 -3.94 -13.91
N ARG A 87 6.93 -4.35 -15.08
CA ARG A 87 7.22 -5.68 -15.64
C ARG A 87 8.71 -5.89 -15.85
N LYS A 88 9.37 -4.94 -16.49
CA LYS A 88 10.82 -4.99 -16.67
C LYS A 88 11.54 -5.07 -15.33
N ARG A 89 11.20 -4.17 -14.39
CA ARG A 89 11.76 -4.21 -13.04
C ARG A 89 11.50 -5.51 -12.32
N ALA A 90 10.34 -6.11 -12.53
CA ALA A 90 9.99 -7.40 -11.94
C ALA A 90 10.84 -8.55 -12.46
N ILE A 91 11.20 -8.53 -13.74
CA ILE A 91 12.13 -9.52 -14.34
C ILE A 91 13.53 -9.33 -13.76
N ASP A 92 14.02 -8.08 -13.74
CA ASP A 92 15.36 -7.75 -13.25
C ASP A 92 15.55 -8.05 -11.76
N ALA A 93 14.51 -7.78 -10.94
CA ALA A 93 14.55 -7.99 -9.48
C ALA A 93 14.35 -9.46 -9.07
N GLY A 94 13.81 -10.29 -9.92
CA GLY A 94 13.54 -11.70 -9.61
C GLY A 94 12.35 -11.92 -8.66
N PRO A 95 12.44 -12.91 -7.74
CA PRO A 95 11.36 -13.27 -6.82
C PRO A 95 10.92 -12.11 -5.94
N ARG A 96 9.62 -12.08 -5.60
CA ARG A 96 8.99 -11.03 -4.79
C ARG A 96 7.99 -11.62 -3.81
N LEU A 97 7.81 -10.94 -2.68
CA LEU A 97 6.77 -11.28 -1.72
C LEU A 97 5.39 -10.91 -2.25
N ARG A 98 4.40 -11.65 -1.81
CA ARG A 98 3.00 -11.40 -2.09
C ARG A 98 2.19 -11.49 -0.80
N LEU A 99 1.33 -10.52 -0.56
CA LEU A 99 0.36 -10.63 0.52
C LEU A 99 -0.68 -11.70 0.20
N LEU A 100 -0.89 -12.58 1.17
CA LEU A 100 -1.92 -13.62 1.11
C LEU A 100 -3.23 -13.13 1.76
N PRO A 101 -4.38 -13.73 1.41
CA PRO A 101 -5.61 -13.55 2.16
C PRO A 101 -5.42 -13.96 3.65
N PRO A 102 -6.02 -13.25 4.61
CA PRO A 102 -6.87 -12.07 4.47
C PRO A 102 -6.09 -10.74 4.45
N CYS A 103 -4.75 -10.76 4.56
CA CYS A 103 -3.93 -9.54 4.69
C CYS A 103 -4.07 -8.60 3.48
N ARG A 104 -4.17 -9.18 2.28
CA ARG A 104 -4.39 -8.41 1.05
C ARG A 104 -5.71 -7.65 1.07
N GLU A 105 -6.77 -8.30 1.50
CA GLU A 105 -8.12 -7.72 1.61
C GLU A 105 -8.17 -6.64 2.68
N HIS A 106 -7.53 -6.86 3.82
CA HIS A 106 -7.41 -5.87 4.89
C HIS A 106 -6.68 -4.62 4.41
N LEU A 107 -5.58 -4.77 3.68
CA LEU A 107 -4.85 -3.65 3.08
C LEU A 107 -5.74 -2.85 2.12
N SER A 108 -6.45 -3.53 1.22
CA SER A 108 -7.35 -2.89 0.26
C SER A 108 -8.46 -2.10 0.95
N GLN A 109 -9.06 -2.67 2.00
CA GLN A 109 -10.08 -2.00 2.80
C GLN A 109 -9.53 -0.79 3.56
N ALA A 110 -8.34 -0.91 4.15
CA ALA A 110 -7.70 0.18 4.87
C ALA A 110 -7.38 1.36 3.92
N PHE A 111 -6.87 1.07 2.73
CA PHE A 111 -6.61 2.06 1.69
C PHE A 111 -7.90 2.77 1.24
N ALA A 112 -8.96 2.02 0.95
CA ALA A 112 -10.25 2.58 0.57
C ALA A 112 -10.79 3.50 1.67
N ARG A 113 -10.79 3.07 2.94
CA ARG A 113 -11.23 3.87 4.09
C ARG A 113 -10.46 5.18 4.24
N PHE A 114 -9.18 5.18 3.95
CA PHE A 114 -8.36 6.39 4.03
C PHE A 114 -8.87 7.46 3.06
N PHE A 115 -9.17 7.11 1.82
CA PHE A 115 -9.65 8.04 0.80
C PHE A 115 -11.15 8.36 0.91
N MET A 116 -11.95 7.47 1.49
CA MET A 116 -13.39 7.72 1.71
C MET A 116 -13.70 8.71 2.84
N ARG A 117 -12.71 9.25 3.52
CA ARG A 117 -12.89 10.23 4.61
C ARG A 117 -13.27 11.63 4.12
N VAL A 118 -13.20 11.88 2.84
CA VAL A 118 -13.60 13.16 2.24
C VAL A 118 -15.10 13.07 1.92
N GLY A 119 -15.89 14.00 2.49
CA GLY A 119 -17.30 14.12 2.14
C GLY A 119 -17.45 14.41 0.66
N LEU A 120 -18.31 13.66 -0.01
CA LEU A 120 -18.64 13.93 -1.40
C LEU A 120 -19.50 15.20 -1.47
N PRO A 121 -19.33 16.07 -2.51
CA PRO A 121 -20.26 17.18 -2.74
C PRO A 121 -21.68 16.64 -2.91
N VAL A 122 -22.63 17.32 -2.26
CA VAL A 122 -24.01 16.81 -2.16
C VAL A 122 -24.77 16.92 -3.48
N ASP A 123 -24.41 17.91 -4.33
CA ASP A 123 -25.12 18.14 -5.58
C ASP A 123 -24.16 18.50 -6.73
N ILE A 124 -24.18 17.67 -7.76
CA ILE A 124 -23.66 18.00 -9.08
C ILE A 124 -24.86 18.38 -9.94
N PRO A 125 -24.97 19.63 -10.44
CA PRO A 125 -26.07 20.00 -11.31
C PRO A 125 -26.05 19.17 -12.60
N PRO A 126 -27.22 18.84 -13.17
CA PRO A 126 -27.30 18.07 -14.39
C PRO A 126 -26.58 18.77 -15.54
N PHE A 127 -25.86 17.99 -16.33
CA PHE A 127 -25.25 18.48 -17.56
C PHE A 127 -26.36 18.92 -18.53
N LYS A 128 -26.22 20.14 -19.07
CA LYS A 128 -27.11 20.69 -20.10
C LYS A 128 -26.65 20.23 -21.47
#